data_daf51f4d3b885ae454005752af38bc44
#
_entry.id   daf51f4d3b885ae454005752af38bc44
#
_cell.length_a   1.000
_cell.length_b   1.000
_cell.length_c   1.000
_cell.angle_alpha   90.00
_cell.angle_beta   90.00
_cell.angle_gamma   90.00
#
_symmetry.space_group_name_H-M   'P 1'
#
loop_
_entity.id
_entity.type
_entity.pdbx_description
1 polymer ?
#
loop_
_entity_poly.entity_id
_entity_poly.type
_entity_poly.pdbx_seq_one_letter_code
_entity_poly.pdbx_strand_id
1 'polypeptide(L)'
;MRILGRKLPSVWVCVVLSLSWFAPRLSAGTEENEETGKQLMFIPPPVEGLISLGVYDTRGKLVRVLKQAAEVDSFKSGLNGLFVDWDGADATGKAVSAGKYFARGVLIGEVNISGVAYHLNDWVDDAQNLRVKTISSPALLGGRSLAVLADTGHQEILIIDTASMKPQRFSMDPGIIRLKSDGANLLAIYSDHVASIEVPNGTVTDSNATPNVRDADRSGSNWAVVTDREIQCKTADQKTTIALPTPDINRCALLGTSLVVASPNGKLWRTEGDHLVPVELDEPGELLDLCAGTGDQIWLLIGNGPKTSLRQVDLAAKTSKDLTLPDGLPKIRQLSAARSNNDLLLDADLNPGDRVIGLHFQSAKDEQSVWEKWFDHSLVPHQFFDVHAGTVVGADTKTDSPPLLVHPENNPLENTRQPNFLLSAIADDQGVYLATSDGLPLLQISRSKGVDEVKWEANGPSGMKVYLSDGAVVEEYSITGLQNLYRFDAGSF
;
A
#
# COMPACT_ATOMS: atom_id res chain seq x y z
N MET A 1 26.16 -47.89 -1.98
CA MET A 1 26.50 -49.04 -2.86
C MET A 1 26.25 -48.63 -4.31
N ARG A 2 27.35 -48.62 -5.11
CA ARG A 2 27.51 -48.51 -6.57
C ARG A 2 26.91 -47.30 -7.31
N ILE A 3 27.69 -46.41 -7.64
CA ILE A 3 28.37 -45.72 -8.74
C ILE A 3 28.27 -46.46 -10.09
N LEU A 4 27.85 -45.70 -11.12
CA LEU A 4 28.16 -45.88 -12.57
C LEU A 4 27.64 -44.59 -13.25
N GLY A 5 28.34 -43.68 -13.78
CA GLY A 5 29.53 -43.70 -14.61
C GLY A 5 29.17 -43.80 -16.10
N ARG A 6 28.91 -42.69 -16.82
CA ARG A 6 28.94 -42.71 -18.29
C ARG A 6 29.62 -41.48 -18.88
N LYS A 7 30.61 -41.83 -19.71
CA LYS A 7 31.57 -41.01 -20.41
C LYS A 7 30.97 -40.31 -21.63
N LEU A 8 31.45 -39.10 -21.91
CA LEU A 8 31.32 -38.37 -23.18
C LEU A 8 32.27 -38.99 -24.26
N PRO A 9 31.89 -38.90 -25.53
CA PRO A 9 32.86 -39.04 -26.60
C PRO A 9 33.28 -37.68 -27.17
N SER A 10 34.58 -37.54 -27.33
CA SER A 10 35.27 -36.48 -28.03
C SER A 10 35.05 -36.56 -29.54
N VAL A 11 34.72 -35.44 -30.19
CA VAL A 11 34.73 -35.32 -31.64
C VAL A 11 35.91 -34.45 -32.04
N TRP A 12 36.76 -35.04 -32.84
CA TRP A 12 37.90 -34.40 -33.53
C TRP A 12 37.38 -33.65 -34.77
N VAL A 13 37.73 -32.39 -34.93
CA VAL A 13 37.50 -31.66 -36.16
C VAL A 13 38.84 -31.45 -36.84
N CYS A 14 38.96 -32.01 -38.05
CA CYS A 14 40.09 -31.85 -38.93
C CYS A 14 40.09 -30.45 -39.54
N VAL A 15 41.25 -29.76 -39.43
CA VAL A 15 41.55 -28.53 -40.15
C VAL A 15 42.10 -28.89 -41.51
N VAL A 16 41.44 -28.47 -42.58
CA VAL A 16 41.94 -28.52 -43.94
C VAL A 16 42.46 -27.14 -44.29
N LEU A 17 43.78 -27.00 -44.41
CA LEU A 17 44.48 -25.85 -44.97
C LEU A 17 44.42 -25.94 -46.51
N SER A 18 43.77 -24.96 -47.13
CA SER A 18 43.91 -24.71 -48.57
C SER A 18 44.56 -23.36 -48.79
N LEU A 19 45.81 -23.40 -49.22
CA LEU A 19 46.52 -22.28 -49.78
C LEU A 19 45.92 -21.95 -51.17
N SER A 20 45.51 -20.73 -51.39
CA SER A 20 45.31 -20.19 -52.72
C SER A 20 45.87 -18.77 -52.84
N TRP A 21 46.60 -18.60 -53.83
CA TRP A 21 47.50 -17.53 -54.25
C TRP A 21 46.91 -16.15 -54.35
N PHE A 22 47.69 -15.18 -53.98
CA PHE A 22 47.55 -13.72 -54.12
C PHE A 22 47.51 -13.26 -55.59
N ALA A 23 46.53 -12.40 -55.87
CA ALA A 23 46.66 -11.35 -56.90
C ALA A 23 46.21 -10.01 -56.25
N PRO A 24 46.96 -8.93 -56.37
CA PRO A 24 46.57 -7.64 -55.82
C PRO A 24 45.52 -7.01 -56.73
N ARG A 25 44.27 -6.92 -56.25
CA ARG A 25 43.30 -5.97 -56.79
C ARG A 25 43.45 -4.66 -56.05
N LEU A 26 43.81 -3.61 -56.77
CA LEU A 26 43.57 -2.25 -56.31
C LEU A 26 42.05 -2.12 -56.09
N SER A 27 41.66 -2.07 -54.86
CA SER A 27 40.31 -1.67 -54.47
C SER A 27 40.34 -0.17 -54.27
N ALA A 28 39.51 0.53 -55.04
CA ALA A 28 39.17 1.92 -54.84
C ALA A 28 38.73 2.12 -53.38
N GLY A 29 39.26 3.18 -52.77
CA GLY A 29 38.90 3.54 -51.39
C GLY A 29 37.39 3.69 -51.27
N THR A 30 36.83 2.83 -50.48
CA THR A 30 35.56 3.12 -49.82
C THR A 30 35.90 4.23 -48.85
N GLU A 31 35.44 5.43 -49.13
CA GLU A 31 35.31 6.45 -48.10
C GLU A 31 34.53 5.82 -46.95
N GLU A 32 35.22 5.49 -45.84
CA GLU A 32 34.59 5.39 -44.58
C GLU A 32 33.89 6.73 -44.37
N ASN A 33 32.58 6.75 -44.45
CA ASN A 33 31.79 7.81 -43.89
C ASN A 33 32.19 7.85 -42.39
N GLU A 34 33.16 8.68 -42.05
CA GLU A 34 33.26 9.19 -40.70
C GLU A 34 31.89 9.72 -40.36
N GLU A 35 31.18 9.04 -39.47
CA GLU A 35 30.03 9.59 -38.78
C GLU A 35 30.52 10.88 -38.11
N THR A 36 30.34 11.99 -38.81
CA THR A 36 30.67 13.32 -38.31
C THR A 36 29.65 13.72 -37.24
N GLY A 37 29.68 13.00 -36.14
CA GLY A 37 29.01 13.39 -34.91
C GLY A 37 29.61 14.71 -34.44
N LYS A 38 28.78 15.71 -34.20
CA LYS A 38 29.21 16.97 -33.61
C LYS A 38 29.51 16.76 -32.14
N GLN A 39 30.74 17.03 -31.73
CA GLN A 39 31.17 16.95 -30.34
C GLN A 39 31.11 18.33 -29.68
N LEU A 40 30.57 18.37 -28.49
CA LEU A 40 30.50 19.57 -27.66
C LEU A 40 31.20 19.30 -26.31
N MET A 41 32.04 20.27 -25.92
CA MET A 41 32.65 20.31 -24.59
C MET A 41 31.86 21.28 -23.71
N PHE A 42 31.57 20.89 -22.50
CA PHE A 42 30.89 21.74 -21.52
C PHE A 42 31.47 21.54 -20.11
N ILE A 43 31.24 22.53 -19.24
CA ILE A 43 31.61 22.49 -17.84
C ILE A 43 30.28 22.41 -17.05
N PRO A 44 30.03 21.32 -16.33
CA PRO A 44 28.83 21.24 -15.48
C PRO A 44 28.97 22.19 -14.28
N PRO A 45 27.86 22.54 -13.62
CA PRO A 45 27.89 23.21 -12.33
C PRO A 45 28.77 22.44 -11.33
N PRO A 46 29.48 23.13 -10.41
CA PRO A 46 30.43 22.52 -9.48
C PRO A 46 29.71 21.88 -8.27
N VAL A 47 28.76 21.00 -8.54
CA VAL A 47 27.96 20.25 -7.55
C VAL A 47 27.84 18.81 -8.02
N GLU A 48 27.83 17.90 -7.09
CA GLU A 48 27.59 16.49 -7.35
C GLU A 48 26.10 16.26 -7.68
N GLY A 49 25.82 15.34 -8.61
CA GLY A 49 24.46 15.03 -9.00
C GLY A 49 24.34 14.39 -10.36
N LEU A 50 23.09 14.19 -10.77
CA LEU A 50 22.75 13.61 -12.07
C LEU A 50 22.53 14.70 -13.11
N ILE A 51 23.04 14.48 -14.31
CA ILE A 51 22.97 15.42 -15.43
C ILE A 51 22.01 14.90 -16.48
N SER A 52 21.02 15.74 -16.83
CA SER A 52 20.25 15.56 -18.06
C SER A 52 20.64 16.66 -19.04
N LEU A 53 20.88 16.27 -20.30
CA LEU A 53 21.37 17.19 -21.36
C LEU A 53 20.54 16.99 -22.62
N GLY A 54 20.04 18.08 -23.19
CA GLY A 54 19.24 18.08 -24.40
C GLY A 54 19.73 19.09 -25.42
N VAL A 55 19.37 18.85 -26.69
CA VAL A 55 19.60 19.77 -27.83
C VAL A 55 18.30 20.50 -28.11
N TYR A 56 18.41 21.80 -28.32
CA TYR A 56 17.29 22.70 -28.55
C TYR A 56 17.49 23.52 -29.86
N ASP A 57 16.39 23.79 -30.54
CA ASP A 57 16.40 24.70 -31.69
C ASP A 57 16.51 26.18 -31.25
N THR A 58 16.60 27.08 -32.20
CA THR A 58 16.65 28.52 -31.95
C THR A 58 15.40 29.12 -31.30
N ARG A 59 14.32 28.39 -31.29
CA ARG A 59 13.06 28.78 -30.64
C ARG A 59 12.95 28.22 -29.21
N GLY A 60 13.96 27.44 -28.77
CA GLY A 60 13.98 26.81 -27.45
C GLY A 60 13.19 25.51 -27.36
N LYS A 61 12.77 24.94 -28.49
CA LYS A 61 12.09 23.63 -28.50
C LYS A 61 13.14 22.53 -28.39
N LEU A 62 12.88 21.56 -27.47
CA LEU A 62 13.69 20.36 -27.36
C LEU A 62 13.64 19.56 -28.67
N VAL A 63 14.80 19.22 -29.20
CA VAL A 63 15.00 18.43 -30.42
C VAL A 63 15.36 17.01 -30.08
N ARG A 64 16.28 16.81 -29.13
CA ARG A 64 16.75 15.50 -28.70
C ARG A 64 17.30 15.53 -27.29
N VAL A 65 17.07 14.48 -26.51
CA VAL A 65 17.77 14.22 -25.26
C VAL A 65 19.07 13.46 -25.57
N LEU A 66 20.22 14.00 -25.18
CA LEU A 66 21.52 13.37 -25.35
C LEU A 66 21.89 12.49 -24.15
N LYS A 67 21.55 12.94 -22.96
CA LYS A 67 21.76 12.24 -21.69
C LYS A 67 20.58 12.49 -20.76
N GLN A 68 20.25 11.48 -19.99
CA GLN A 68 19.11 11.50 -19.07
C GLN A 68 19.56 11.00 -17.71
N ALA A 69 19.42 11.79 -16.67
CA ALA A 69 19.75 11.45 -15.28
C ALA A 69 21.08 10.68 -15.17
N ALA A 70 22.10 11.17 -15.86
CA ALA A 70 23.37 10.49 -16.05
C ALA A 70 24.41 10.97 -15.03
N GLU A 71 25.15 10.05 -14.45
CA GLU A 71 26.28 10.39 -13.59
C GLU A 71 27.40 11.08 -14.39
N VAL A 72 28.17 11.93 -13.72
CA VAL A 72 29.30 12.67 -14.34
C VAL A 72 30.29 11.71 -15.02
N ASP A 73 30.54 10.57 -14.41
CA ASP A 73 31.47 9.56 -14.92
C ASP A 73 30.99 8.88 -16.21
N SER A 74 29.72 9.00 -16.55
CA SER A 74 29.18 8.51 -17.83
C SER A 74 29.47 9.37 -19.04
N PHE A 75 30.08 10.55 -18.83
CA PHE A 75 30.53 11.44 -19.87
C PHE A 75 32.03 11.22 -20.18
N LYS A 76 32.40 11.43 -21.42
CA LYS A 76 33.83 11.47 -21.78
C LYS A 76 34.47 12.66 -21.10
N SER A 77 35.49 12.45 -20.31
CA SER A 77 36.21 13.52 -19.61
C SER A 77 37.39 14.05 -20.44
N GLY A 78 37.58 15.35 -20.45
CA GLY A 78 38.73 16.03 -21.04
C GLY A 78 39.40 16.95 -20.03
N LEU A 79 40.54 17.56 -20.43
CA LEU A 79 41.32 18.44 -19.55
C LEU A 79 40.51 19.62 -18.98
N ASN A 80 39.51 20.11 -19.73
CA ASN A 80 38.79 21.32 -19.40
C ASN A 80 37.28 21.16 -19.27
N GLY A 81 36.77 19.92 -19.29
CA GLY A 81 35.33 19.68 -19.17
C GLY A 81 34.89 18.31 -19.64
N LEU A 82 33.59 18.13 -19.73
CA LEU A 82 32.95 16.93 -20.22
C LEU A 82 32.58 17.04 -21.68
N PHE A 83 32.59 15.91 -22.38
CA PHE A 83 32.22 15.85 -23.79
C PHE A 83 30.93 15.08 -23.98
N VAL A 84 30.14 15.56 -24.94
CA VAL A 84 28.95 14.87 -25.43
C VAL A 84 28.93 14.94 -26.96
N ASP A 85 28.54 13.86 -27.60
CA ASP A 85 28.44 13.74 -29.05
C ASP A 85 26.96 13.84 -29.45
N TRP A 86 26.67 14.48 -30.57
CA TRP A 86 25.37 14.53 -31.22
C TRP A 86 25.47 14.18 -32.68
N ASP A 87 24.69 13.23 -33.15
CA ASP A 87 24.67 12.75 -34.53
C ASP A 87 23.94 13.69 -35.50
N GLY A 88 23.39 14.81 -35.03
CA GLY A 88 22.61 15.73 -35.84
C GLY A 88 21.20 15.27 -36.17
N ALA A 89 20.69 14.29 -35.43
CA ALA A 89 19.31 13.79 -35.57
C ALA A 89 18.40 14.25 -34.44
N ASP A 90 17.09 14.26 -34.70
CA ASP A 90 16.05 14.50 -33.72
C ASP A 90 15.76 13.23 -32.88
N ALA A 91 14.74 13.30 -31.98
CA ALA A 91 14.33 12.19 -31.13
C ALA A 91 13.81 10.96 -31.91
N THR A 92 13.42 11.16 -33.19
CA THR A 92 12.95 10.07 -34.08
C THR A 92 14.08 9.47 -34.93
N GLY A 93 15.32 9.95 -34.76
CA GLY A 93 16.45 9.54 -35.57
C GLY A 93 16.54 10.24 -36.93
N LYS A 94 15.67 11.21 -37.23
CA LYS A 94 15.69 11.97 -38.48
C LYS A 94 16.69 13.10 -38.41
N ALA A 95 17.54 13.23 -39.44
CA ALA A 95 18.48 14.32 -39.53
C ALA A 95 17.77 15.70 -39.47
N VAL A 96 18.25 16.59 -38.64
CA VAL A 96 17.72 17.94 -38.52
C VAL A 96 18.29 18.85 -39.59
N SER A 97 17.61 19.96 -39.88
CA SER A 97 18.07 20.95 -40.85
C SER A 97 19.39 21.57 -40.42
N ALA A 98 20.25 21.93 -41.37
CA ALA A 98 21.45 22.69 -41.06
C ALA A 98 21.09 24.01 -40.38
N GLY A 99 21.75 24.29 -39.25
CA GLY A 99 21.45 25.47 -38.44
C GLY A 99 22.18 25.44 -37.12
N LYS A 100 21.91 26.44 -36.28
CA LYS A 100 22.46 26.54 -34.94
C LYS A 100 21.51 25.86 -33.95
N TYR A 101 22.08 25.00 -33.12
CA TYR A 101 21.37 24.30 -32.05
C TYR A 101 22.08 24.55 -30.73
N PHE A 102 21.32 24.60 -29.64
CA PHE A 102 21.84 24.88 -28.31
C PHE A 102 21.79 23.62 -27.46
N ALA A 103 22.86 23.36 -26.75
CA ALA A 103 22.87 22.31 -25.72
C ALA A 103 22.56 22.96 -24.36
N ARG A 104 21.54 22.47 -23.70
CA ARG A 104 21.16 22.89 -22.35
C ARG A 104 20.97 21.71 -21.45
N GLY A 105 21.41 21.87 -20.20
CA GLY A 105 21.37 20.83 -19.23
C GLY A 105 20.66 21.24 -17.94
N VAL A 106 20.27 20.23 -17.23
CA VAL A 106 19.83 20.31 -15.84
C VAL A 106 20.68 19.36 -15.03
N LEU A 107 21.22 19.84 -13.93
CA LEU A 107 21.87 19.02 -12.92
C LEU A 107 20.95 18.95 -11.72
N ILE A 108 20.65 17.75 -11.26
CA ILE A 108 19.92 17.50 -10.03
C ILE A 108 20.90 16.97 -8.99
N GLY A 109 21.09 17.73 -7.90
CA GLY A 109 21.90 17.33 -6.77
C GLY A 109 21.21 16.25 -5.94
N GLU A 110 21.59 16.12 -4.69
CA GLU A 110 21.04 15.11 -3.80
C GLU A 110 19.51 15.24 -3.68
N VAL A 111 18.83 14.19 -4.08
CA VAL A 111 17.37 14.03 -3.99
C VAL A 111 17.10 12.72 -3.25
N ASN A 112 16.22 12.78 -2.27
CA ASN A 112 15.77 11.59 -1.57
C ASN A 112 14.44 11.14 -2.18
N ILE A 113 14.39 9.87 -2.58
CA ILE A 113 13.19 9.21 -3.07
C ILE A 113 12.89 8.05 -2.14
N SER A 114 11.72 8.07 -1.53
CA SER A 114 11.19 6.92 -0.79
C SER A 114 9.90 6.49 -1.46
N GLY A 115 9.67 5.18 -1.52
CA GLY A 115 8.50 4.62 -2.16
C GLY A 115 7.80 3.61 -1.28
N VAL A 116 6.47 3.60 -1.36
CA VAL A 116 5.63 2.55 -0.80
C VAL A 116 4.68 2.08 -1.88
N ALA A 117 4.36 0.79 -1.88
CA ALA A 117 3.33 0.27 -2.75
C ALA A 117 2.16 -0.26 -1.95
N TYR A 118 0.98 0.01 -2.48
CA TYR A 118 -0.27 -0.49 -1.96
C TYR A 118 -0.82 -1.48 -2.97
N HIS A 119 -1.02 -2.71 -2.55
CA HIS A 119 -1.75 -3.66 -3.36
C HIS A 119 -3.25 -3.36 -3.23
N LEU A 120 -3.87 -2.99 -4.34
CA LEU A 120 -5.32 -2.92 -4.40
C LEU A 120 -5.83 -4.36 -4.49
N ASN A 121 -6.39 -4.87 -3.41
CA ASN A 121 -7.10 -6.13 -3.45
C ASN A 121 -8.38 -5.94 -4.27
N ASP A 122 -8.77 -6.95 -5.04
CA ASP A 122 -10.00 -6.94 -5.85
C ASP A 122 -11.26 -6.59 -5.03
N TRP A 123 -11.22 -6.82 -3.73
CA TRP A 123 -12.30 -6.49 -2.80
C TRP A 123 -12.36 -5.02 -2.37
N VAL A 124 -11.37 -4.21 -2.74
CA VAL A 124 -11.30 -2.77 -2.46
C VAL A 124 -11.33 -1.97 -3.76
N ASP A 125 -11.37 -2.64 -4.88
CA ASP A 125 -11.33 -2.00 -6.19
C ASP A 125 -12.58 -1.14 -6.42
N ASP A 126 -12.33 0.16 -6.54
CA ASP A 126 -13.25 1.11 -7.11
C ASP A 126 -12.47 1.91 -8.16
N ALA A 127 -12.79 1.69 -9.40
CA ALA A 127 -12.14 2.31 -10.57
C ALA A 127 -12.13 3.86 -10.52
N GLN A 128 -12.85 4.47 -9.57
CA GLN A 128 -12.87 5.93 -9.41
C GLN A 128 -12.01 6.43 -8.29
N ASN A 129 -11.48 5.56 -7.41
CA ASN A 129 -10.68 6.08 -6.38
C ASN A 129 -10.13 5.36 -5.27
N LEU A 130 -9.28 5.87 -4.79
CA LEU A 130 -9.00 6.14 -3.40
C LEU A 130 -8.35 4.95 -2.74
N ARG A 131 -7.12 5.11 -2.61
CA ARG A 131 -6.28 4.36 -1.72
C ARG A 131 -6.95 4.19 -0.40
N VAL A 132 -7.30 2.96 -0.09
CA VAL A 132 -7.56 2.59 1.28
C VAL A 132 -6.23 2.70 2.03
N LYS A 133 -6.15 3.66 2.94
CA LYS A 133 -4.97 3.91 3.74
C LYS A 133 -4.84 2.89 4.86
N THR A 134 -5.96 2.62 5.50
CA THR A 134 -6.06 1.63 6.56
C THR A 134 -7.41 0.95 6.52
N ILE A 135 -7.43 -0.30 6.96
CA ILE A 135 -8.66 -1.01 7.33
C ILE A 135 -8.56 -1.39 8.80
N SER A 136 -9.69 -1.38 9.47
CA SER A 136 -9.75 -1.71 10.89
C SER A 136 -11.13 -2.23 11.27
N SER A 137 -11.23 -2.72 12.49
CA SER A 137 -12.49 -3.08 13.11
C SER A 137 -13.34 -4.03 12.28
N PRO A 138 -12.82 -5.18 11.87
CA PRO A 138 -13.59 -6.16 11.11
C PRO A 138 -14.73 -6.72 11.93
N ALA A 139 -15.92 -6.79 11.32
CA ALA A 139 -17.11 -7.38 11.90
C ALA A 139 -17.63 -8.49 10.98
N LEU A 140 -17.82 -9.68 11.53
CA LEU A 140 -18.30 -10.85 10.79
C LEU A 140 -19.81 -10.80 10.63
N LEU A 141 -20.26 -10.84 9.39
CA LEU A 141 -21.67 -10.93 9.01
C LEU A 141 -22.06 -12.37 8.67
N GLY A 142 -23.36 -12.60 8.48
CA GLY A 142 -23.84 -13.90 8.05
C GLY A 142 -23.28 -14.36 6.70
N GLY A 143 -23.15 -15.66 6.50
CA GLY A 143 -22.69 -16.24 5.23
C GLY A 143 -21.21 -15.99 4.91
N ARG A 144 -20.38 -15.77 5.93
CA ARG A 144 -18.95 -15.39 5.76
C ARG A 144 -18.75 -14.06 5.04
N SER A 145 -19.76 -13.20 5.03
CA SER A 145 -19.57 -11.80 4.64
C SER A 145 -18.95 -11.02 5.79
N LEU A 146 -18.25 -9.96 5.49
CA LEU A 146 -17.60 -9.14 6.52
C LEU A 146 -17.79 -7.65 6.25
N ALA A 147 -17.77 -6.87 7.30
CA ALA A 147 -17.67 -5.43 7.24
C ALA A 147 -16.35 -5.00 7.83
N VAL A 148 -15.74 -3.99 7.25
CA VAL A 148 -14.53 -3.33 7.77
C VAL A 148 -14.69 -1.83 7.72
N LEU A 149 -14.04 -1.16 8.65
CA LEU A 149 -13.90 0.27 8.62
C LEU A 149 -12.67 0.62 7.77
N ALA A 150 -12.87 1.42 6.75
CA ALA A 150 -11.83 1.84 5.83
C ALA A 150 -11.59 3.35 5.93
N ASP A 151 -10.31 3.76 5.90
CA ASP A 151 -9.91 5.15 5.74
C ASP A 151 -9.38 5.35 4.32
N THR A 152 -10.12 6.11 3.54
CA THR A 152 -9.77 6.54 2.19
C THR A 152 -9.49 8.03 2.10
N GLY A 153 -9.30 8.71 3.24
CA GLY A 153 -9.37 10.15 3.41
C GLY A 153 -10.74 10.56 3.98
N HIS A 154 -11.70 9.65 3.90
CA HIS A 154 -12.98 9.69 4.60
C HIS A 154 -13.22 8.35 5.27
N GLN A 155 -14.02 8.32 6.32
CA GLN A 155 -14.40 7.07 6.97
C GLN A 155 -15.51 6.39 6.17
N GLU A 156 -15.29 5.13 5.80
CA GLU A 156 -16.25 4.32 5.06
C GLU A 156 -16.39 2.94 5.70
N ILE A 157 -17.56 2.35 5.54
CA ILE A 157 -17.76 0.93 5.83
C ILE A 157 -17.76 0.19 4.50
N LEU A 158 -16.87 -0.79 4.39
CA LEU A 158 -16.85 -1.74 3.27
C LEU A 158 -17.52 -3.03 3.73
N ILE A 159 -18.57 -3.45 3.02
CA ILE A 159 -19.18 -4.75 3.22
C ILE A 159 -18.76 -5.65 2.07
N ILE A 160 -18.16 -6.77 2.41
CA ILE A 160 -17.50 -7.67 1.46
C ILE A 160 -18.15 -9.04 1.56
N ASP A 161 -18.70 -9.48 0.45
CA ASP A 161 -19.06 -10.89 0.25
C ASP A 161 -17.81 -11.65 -0.16
N THR A 162 -17.32 -12.55 0.69
CA THR A 162 -16.07 -13.27 0.45
C THR A 162 -16.13 -14.27 -0.70
N ALA A 163 -17.30 -14.62 -1.19
CA ALA A 163 -17.46 -15.50 -2.33
C ALA A 163 -17.32 -14.74 -3.67
N SER A 164 -17.89 -13.55 -3.75
CA SER A 164 -17.82 -12.69 -4.95
C SER A 164 -16.67 -11.70 -4.92
N MET A 165 -16.11 -11.45 -3.74
CA MET A 165 -15.08 -10.45 -3.47
C MET A 165 -15.45 -9.03 -3.91
N LYS A 166 -16.76 -8.74 -4.01
CA LYS A 166 -17.25 -7.42 -4.41
C LYS A 166 -17.63 -6.62 -3.18
N PRO A 167 -17.00 -5.47 -2.95
CA PRO A 167 -17.36 -4.60 -1.85
C PRO A 167 -18.61 -3.78 -2.15
N GLN A 168 -19.43 -3.59 -1.14
CA GLN A 168 -20.39 -2.49 -1.06
C GLN A 168 -19.81 -1.41 -0.16
N ARG A 169 -19.95 -0.15 -0.52
CA ARG A 169 -19.34 0.98 0.19
C ARG A 169 -20.42 1.90 0.74
N PHE A 170 -20.25 2.31 1.97
CA PHE A 170 -21.12 3.26 2.65
C PHE A 170 -20.27 4.34 3.29
N SER A 171 -20.43 5.58 2.82
CA SER A 171 -19.84 6.74 3.48
C SER A 171 -20.52 6.97 4.81
N MET A 172 -19.73 7.17 5.85
CA MET A 172 -20.20 7.36 7.22
C MET A 172 -19.70 8.68 7.79
N ASP A 173 -20.39 9.17 8.80
CA ASP A 173 -19.87 10.28 9.59
C ASP A 173 -18.55 9.87 10.27
N PRO A 174 -17.56 10.75 10.34
CA PRO A 174 -16.27 10.42 10.93
C PRO A 174 -16.40 10.20 12.44
N GLY A 175 -15.51 9.37 12.99
CA GLY A 175 -15.43 9.13 14.43
C GLY A 175 -15.90 7.76 14.87
N ILE A 176 -16.18 6.84 13.95
CA ILE A 176 -16.39 5.44 14.30
C ILE A 176 -15.10 4.89 14.90
N ILE A 177 -15.17 4.38 16.11
CA ILE A 177 -14.04 3.77 16.83
C ILE A 177 -14.04 2.26 16.72
N ARG A 178 -15.23 1.68 16.44
CA ARG A 178 -15.39 0.23 16.35
C ARG A 178 -16.65 -0.17 15.59
N LEU A 179 -16.57 -1.30 14.87
CA LEU A 179 -17.71 -2.02 14.32
C LEU A 179 -17.95 -3.32 15.09
N LYS A 180 -19.19 -3.66 15.28
CA LYS A 180 -19.63 -4.99 15.73
C LYS A 180 -20.82 -5.46 14.88
N SER A 181 -21.15 -6.76 14.97
CA SER A 181 -22.26 -7.34 14.23
C SER A 181 -23.02 -8.34 15.08
N ASP A 182 -24.33 -8.40 14.89
CA ASP A 182 -25.17 -9.49 15.37
C ASP A 182 -25.39 -10.61 14.32
N GLY A 183 -24.68 -10.51 13.19
CA GLY A 183 -24.78 -11.40 12.04
C GLY A 183 -25.63 -10.85 10.91
N ALA A 184 -26.63 -10.03 11.21
CA ALA A 184 -27.55 -9.43 10.23
C ALA A 184 -27.36 -7.92 10.07
N ASN A 185 -27.03 -7.23 11.16
CA ASN A 185 -26.86 -5.78 11.20
C ASN A 185 -25.49 -5.42 11.77
N LEU A 186 -25.04 -4.23 11.44
CA LEU A 186 -23.84 -3.63 12.02
C LEU A 186 -24.23 -2.68 13.15
N LEU A 187 -23.33 -2.57 14.09
CA LEU A 187 -23.32 -1.57 15.12
C LEU A 187 -22.05 -0.73 14.96
N ALA A 188 -22.22 0.54 14.58
CA ALA A 188 -21.15 1.50 14.57
C ALA A 188 -21.06 2.19 15.94
N ILE A 189 -19.92 2.12 16.57
CA ILE A 189 -19.66 2.65 17.89
C ILE A 189 -18.82 3.90 17.76
N TYR A 190 -19.35 5.02 18.23
CA TYR A 190 -18.68 6.31 18.34
C TYR A 190 -18.40 6.61 19.81
N SER A 191 -17.64 7.63 20.09
CA SER A 191 -17.36 8.03 21.48
C SER A 191 -18.55 8.69 22.19
N ASP A 192 -19.51 9.19 21.43
CA ASP A 192 -20.65 9.99 21.92
C ASP A 192 -22.01 9.41 21.54
N HIS A 193 -22.05 8.36 20.76
CA HIS A 193 -23.27 7.65 20.38
C HIS A 193 -22.99 6.26 19.81
N VAL A 194 -24.05 5.51 19.57
CA VAL A 194 -24.04 4.22 18.87
C VAL A 194 -25.08 4.25 17.76
N ALA A 195 -24.74 3.75 16.59
CA ALA A 195 -25.64 3.68 15.44
C ALA A 195 -25.80 2.25 14.94
N SER A 196 -27.04 1.85 14.72
CA SER A 196 -27.37 0.57 14.07
C SER A 196 -27.51 0.76 12.57
N ILE A 197 -26.85 -0.06 11.79
CA ILE A 197 -26.78 0.03 10.34
C ILE A 197 -27.33 -1.25 9.73
N GLU A 198 -28.29 -1.11 8.86
CA GLU A 198 -28.85 -2.22 8.09
C GLU A 198 -27.93 -2.55 6.91
N VAL A 199 -27.45 -3.78 6.89
CA VAL A 199 -26.38 -4.20 5.96
C VAL A 199 -26.72 -4.06 4.48
N PRO A 200 -27.92 -4.41 3.97
CA PRO A 200 -28.13 -4.38 2.52
C PRO A 200 -28.04 -3.01 1.88
N ASN A 201 -28.29 -1.96 2.64
CA ASN A 201 -28.40 -0.60 2.08
C ASN A 201 -27.60 0.47 2.83
N GLY A 202 -26.91 0.11 3.92
CA GLY A 202 -26.12 1.05 4.72
C GLY A 202 -26.97 2.07 5.50
N THR A 203 -28.29 1.84 5.61
CA THR A 203 -29.19 2.78 6.29
C THR A 203 -29.01 2.74 7.80
N VAL A 204 -28.83 3.90 8.42
CA VAL A 204 -28.86 4.02 9.88
C VAL A 204 -30.32 3.90 10.33
N THR A 205 -30.64 2.84 11.09
CA THR A 205 -32.00 2.52 11.53
C THR A 205 -32.30 2.95 12.96
N ASP A 206 -31.29 3.05 13.79
CA ASP A 206 -31.43 3.48 15.18
C ASP A 206 -30.12 4.15 15.62
N SER A 207 -30.24 5.26 16.31
CA SER A 207 -29.09 5.97 16.87
C SER A 207 -29.41 6.38 18.30
N ASN A 208 -28.49 6.12 19.20
CA ASN A 208 -28.62 6.43 20.61
C ASN A 208 -27.48 7.32 21.08
N ALA A 209 -27.77 8.57 21.33
CA ALA A 209 -26.81 9.52 21.89
C ALA A 209 -26.48 9.09 23.34
N THR A 210 -25.23 8.75 23.59
CA THR A 210 -24.72 8.31 24.88
C THR A 210 -23.28 8.78 25.01
N PRO A 211 -22.96 9.71 25.89
CA PRO A 211 -21.60 10.23 26.01
C PRO A 211 -20.65 9.21 26.62
N ASN A 212 -19.38 9.31 26.25
CA ASN A 212 -18.29 8.48 26.78
C ASN A 212 -18.49 6.98 26.57
N VAL A 213 -18.97 6.59 25.39
CA VAL A 213 -19.08 5.18 25.02
C VAL A 213 -17.69 4.55 24.96
N ARG A 214 -17.53 3.40 25.60
CA ARG A 214 -16.33 2.57 25.58
C ARG A 214 -16.50 1.35 24.69
N ASP A 215 -17.65 0.72 24.76
CA ASP A 215 -18.04 -0.42 23.92
C ASP A 215 -19.55 -0.57 23.88
N ALA A 216 -20.04 -1.28 22.90
CA ALA A 216 -21.44 -1.64 22.79
C ALA A 216 -21.58 -2.99 22.10
N ASP A 217 -22.69 -3.67 22.29
CA ASP A 217 -23.03 -4.87 21.55
C ASP A 217 -24.53 -4.99 21.35
N ARG A 218 -24.94 -5.79 20.36
CA ARG A 218 -26.32 -6.01 19.96
C ARG A 218 -26.60 -7.49 19.75
N SER A 219 -27.81 -7.91 20.06
CA SER A 219 -28.33 -9.24 19.76
C SER A 219 -29.80 -9.12 19.37
N GLY A 220 -30.10 -9.14 18.07
CA GLY A 220 -31.44 -8.87 17.56
C GLY A 220 -31.94 -7.46 17.91
N SER A 221 -33.05 -7.36 18.62
CA SER A 221 -33.60 -6.07 19.11
C SER A 221 -32.95 -5.56 20.40
N ASN A 222 -32.21 -6.43 21.11
CA ASN A 222 -31.54 -6.07 22.34
C ASN A 222 -30.20 -5.44 22.10
N TRP A 223 -29.84 -4.44 22.91
CA TRP A 223 -28.51 -3.84 22.85
C TRP A 223 -28.03 -3.40 24.24
N ALA A 224 -26.74 -3.31 24.38
CA ALA A 224 -26.06 -2.81 25.56
C ALA A 224 -24.96 -1.81 25.16
N VAL A 225 -24.85 -0.73 25.92
CA VAL A 225 -23.80 0.29 25.77
C VAL A 225 -23.07 0.44 27.10
N VAL A 226 -21.78 0.28 27.06
CA VAL A 226 -20.88 0.49 28.21
C VAL A 226 -20.29 1.90 28.08
N THR A 227 -20.48 2.68 29.13
CA THR A 227 -19.90 4.03 29.24
C THR A 227 -18.81 4.06 30.33
N ASP A 228 -18.29 5.22 30.62
CA ASP A 228 -17.36 5.44 31.72
C ASP A 228 -18.03 5.38 33.13
N ARG A 229 -19.36 5.38 33.19
CA ARG A 229 -20.13 5.47 34.43
C ARG A 229 -21.08 4.29 34.69
N GLU A 230 -21.68 3.78 33.64
CA GLU A 230 -22.79 2.82 33.73
C GLU A 230 -22.90 1.98 32.47
N ILE A 231 -23.67 0.97 32.54
CA ILE A 231 -24.11 0.16 31.39
C ILE A 231 -25.57 0.43 31.13
N GLN A 232 -25.91 0.84 29.92
CA GLN A 232 -27.27 1.01 29.48
C GLN A 232 -27.71 -0.21 28.65
N CYS A 233 -28.75 -0.90 29.07
CA CYS A 233 -29.32 -2.01 28.34
C CYS A 233 -30.72 -1.67 27.84
N LYS A 234 -31.04 -2.10 26.61
CA LYS A 234 -32.39 -2.00 26.03
C LYS A 234 -32.78 -3.41 25.55
N THR A 235 -33.91 -3.87 26.01
CA THR A 235 -34.64 -4.98 25.43
C THR A 235 -35.84 -4.45 24.67
N ALA A 236 -36.63 -5.34 24.04
CA ALA A 236 -37.83 -4.93 23.31
C ALA A 236 -38.79 -4.11 24.19
N ASP A 237 -38.89 -4.44 25.47
CA ASP A 237 -39.92 -3.94 26.38
C ASP A 237 -39.39 -3.00 27.46
N GLN A 238 -38.07 -2.93 27.68
CA GLN A 238 -37.51 -2.24 28.84
C GLN A 238 -36.14 -1.63 28.57
N LYS A 239 -35.93 -0.46 29.16
CA LYS A 239 -34.62 0.20 29.27
C LYS A 239 -34.15 0.13 30.71
N THR A 240 -32.96 -0.41 30.95
CA THR A 240 -32.38 -0.56 32.28
C THR A 240 -30.99 0.01 32.32
N THR A 241 -30.55 0.45 33.49
CA THR A 241 -29.20 0.92 33.75
C THR A 241 -28.59 0.08 34.85
N ILE A 242 -27.40 -0.42 34.62
CA ILE A 242 -26.63 -1.27 35.52
C ILE A 242 -25.36 -0.54 35.92
N ALA A 243 -25.06 -0.50 37.23
CA ALA A 243 -23.84 0.08 37.73
C ALA A 243 -22.60 -0.74 37.30
N LEU A 244 -21.50 -0.07 36.95
CA LEU A 244 -20.22 -0.74 36.67
C LEU A 244 -19.68 -1.41 37.94
N PRO A 245 -19.25 -2.68 37.89
CA PRO A 245 -18.61 -3.35 39.03
C PRO A 245 -17.21 -2.78 39.30
N THR A 246 -16.54 -2.28 38.26
CA THR A 246 -15.26 -1.57 38.33
C THR A 246 -15.20 -0.47 37.25
N PRO A 247 -14.49 0.63 37.48
CA PRO A 247 -14.47 1.74 36.54
C PRO A 247 -13.70 1.47 35.24
N ASP A 248 -12.97 0.38 35.14
CA ASP A 248 -12.11 0.01 34.03
C ASP A 248 -12.78 -0.92 33.00
N ILE A 249 -14.07 -1.25 33.17
CA ILE A 249 -14.84 -2.02 32.17
C ILE A 249 -14.77 -1.29 30.83
N ASN A 250 -14.38 -2.02 29.79
CA ASN A 250 -14.19 -1.46 28.44
C ASN A 250 -14.55 -2.42 27.29
N ARG A 251 -15.08 -3.58 27.61
CA ARG A 251 -15.56 -4.55 26.61
C ARG A 251 -16.89 -5.14 27.06
N CYS A 252 -17.73 -5.45 26.08
CA CYS A 252 -18.97 -6.17 26.33
C CYS A 252 -19.33 -7.12 25.18
N ALA A 253 -20.10 -8.14 25.52
CA ALA A 253 -20.73 -9.08 24.59
C ALA A 253 -22.15 -9.39 25.06
N LEU A 254 -23.11 -9.35 24.13
CA LEU A 254 -24.54 -9.59 24.41
C LEU A 254 -24.97 -10.92 23.79
N LEU A 255 -25.39 -11.84 24.63
CA LEU A 255 -25.88 -13.17 24.30
C LEU A 255 -27.41 -13.22 24.54
N GLY A 256 -28.20 -12.92 23.50
CA GLY A 256 -29.63 -12.74 23.65
C GLY A 256 -29.98 -11.59 24.60
N THR A 257 -30.36 -11.88 25.81
CA THR A 257 -30.64 -10.90 26.91
C THR A 257 -29.53 -10.88 27.96
N SER A 258 -28.63 -11.85 27.97
CA SER A 258 -27.54 -11.93 28.94
C SER A 258 -26.34 -11.11 28.46
N LEU A 259 -25.89 -10.17 29.27
CA LEU A 259 -24.74 -9.33 28.98
C LEU A 259 -23.53 -9.86 29.75
N VAL A 260 -22.40 -9.94 29.03
CA VAL A 260 -21.07 -10.11 29.64
C VAL A 260 -20.28 -8.85 29.47
N VAL A 261 -19.60 -8.40 30.51
CA VAL A 261 -18.69 -7.27 30.46
C VAL A 261 -17.32 -7.67 31.00
N ALA A 262 -16.29 -6.96 30.54
CA ALA A 262 -14.93 -7.28 30.87
C ALA A 262 -14.07 -6.03 31.14
N SER A 263 -13.10 -6.20 32.02
CA SER A 263 -12.00 -5.25 32.23
C SER A 263 -10.72 -5.67 31.49
N PRO A 264 -9.78 -4.76 31.25
CA PRO A 264 -8.53 -5.07 30.55
C PRO A 264 -7.67 -6.14 31.23
N ASN A 265 -7.81 -6.31 32.54
CA ASN A 265 -7.11 -7.35 33.29
C ASN A 265 -7.77 -8.74 33.21
N GLY A 266 -8.74 -8.92 32.32
CA GLY A 266 -9.41 -10.19 32.05
C GLY A 266 -10.49 -10.61 33.02
N LYS A 267 -10.83 -9.77 34.01
CA LYS A 267 -11.98 -10.06 34.88
C LYS A 267 -13.27 -9.88 34.10
N LEU A 268 -14.20 -10.85 34.30
CA LEU A 268 -15.50 -10.88 33.65
C LEU A 268 -16.63 -10.78 34.66
N TRP A 269 -17.73 -10.22 34.21
CA TRP A 269 -19.01 -10.21 34.91
C TRP A 269 -20.13 -10.52 33.93
N ARG A 270 -21.17 -11.19 34.39
CA ARG A 270 -22.39 -11.40 33.60
C ARG A 270 -23.61 -10.86 34.31
N THR A 271 -24.64 -10.55 33.57
CA THR A 271 -25.93 -10.14 34.16
C THR A 271 -26.66 -11.31 34.76
N GLU A 272 -27.15 -11.13 36.01
CA GLU A 272 -28.17 -11.93 36.64
C GLU A 272 -29.28 -10.98 37.13
N GLY A 273 -30.37 -10.91 36.36
CA GLY A 273 -31.41 -9.90 36.58
C GLY A 273 -30.89 -8.48 36.26
N ASP A 274 -30.93 -7.61 37.29
CA ASP A 274 -30.56 -6.20 37.19
C ASP A 274 -29.15 -5.88 37.75
N HIS A 275 -28.37 -6.91 38.06
CA HIS A 275 -27.02 -6.74 38.60
C HIS A 275 -25.98 -7.63 37.87
N LEU A 276 -24.72 -7.33 38.10
CA LEU A 276 -23.61 -8.08 37.56
C LEU A 276 -22.99 -9.00 38.61
N VAL A 277 -22.78 -10.26 38.23
CA VAL A 277 -22.08 -11.25 39.06
C VAL A 277 -20.77 -11.64 38.42
N PRO A 278 -19.68 -11.86 39.18
CA PRO A 278 -18.42 -12.30 38.66
C PRO A 278 -18.53 -13.65 37.90
N VAL A 279 -17.77 -13.77 36.82
CA VAL A 279 -17.53 -15.04 36.14
C VAL A 279 -16.12 -15.49 36.54
N GLU A 280 -16.05 -16.58 37.28
CA GLU A 280 -14.75 -17.12 37.69
C GLU A 280 -14.05 -17.77 36.51
N LEU A 281 -12.85 -17.29 36.21
CA LEU A 281 -11.95 -17.85 35.21
C LEU A 281 -10.57 -18.09 35.82
N ASP A 282 -9.96 -19.19 35.45
CA ASP A 282 -8.57 -19.47 35.78
C ASP A 282 -7.66 -18.53 35.00
N GLU A 283 -6.73 -17.85 35.69
CA GLU A 283 -5.69 -16.98 35.14
C GLU A 283 -6.18 -16.04 34.02
N PRO A 284 -6.96 -15.02 34.38
CA PRO A 284 -7.40 -14.04 33.40
C PRO A 284 -6.21 -13.22 32.92
N GLY A 285 -5.66 -13.45 31.76
CA GLY A 285 -4.59 -12.66 31.17
C GLY A 285 -5.03 -11.24 30.78
N GLU A 286 -4.17 -10.47 30.15
CA GLU A 286 -4.53 -9.18 29.56
C GLU A 286 -5.58 -9.38 28.46
N LEU A 287 -6.78 -8.86 28.68
CA LEU A 287 -7.86 -8.96 27.69
C LEU A 287 -7.70 -7.88 26.63
N LEU A 288 -7.51 -8.31 25.41
CA LEU A 288 -7.46 -7.42 24.24
C LEU A 288 -8.86 -7.22 23.66
N ASP A 289 -9.65 -8.29 23.56
CA ASP A 289 -10.99 -8.22 23.00
C ASP A 289 -11.93 -9.32 23.50
N LEU A 290 -13.24 -9.06 23.34
CA LEU A 290 -14.34 -9.94 23.73
C LEU A 290 -15.45 -9.88 22.70
N CYS A 291 -15.96 -11.04 22.28
CA CYS A 291 -17.17 -11.13 21.47
C CYS A 291 -18.06 -12.32 21.84
N ALA A 292 -19.32 -12.21 21.48
CA ALA A 292 -20.30 -13.30 21.64
C ALA A 292 -20.06 -14.37 20.56
N GLY A 293 -20.13 -15.64 20.95
CA GLY A 293 -20.10 -16.79 20.08
C GLY A 293 -21.50 -17.44 19.92
N THR A 294 -21.51 -18.74 19.72
CA THR A 294 -22.75 -19.53 19.58
C THR A 294 -23.37 -19.84 20.94
N GLY A 295 -24.69 -19.70 21.08
CA GLY A 295 -25.40 -20.00 22.32
C GLY A 295 -24.91 -19.16 23.50
N ASP A 296 -24.50 -19.82 24.58
CA ASP A 296 -23.94 -19.16 25.77
C ASP A 296 -22.42 -19.07 25.77
N GLN A 297 -21.78 -19.10 24.59
CA GLN A 297 -20.34 -19.04 24.46
C GLN A 297 -19.88 -17.62 24.18
N ILE A 298 -18.73 -17.28 24.74
CA ILE A 298 -17.97 -16.08 24.44
C ILE A 298 -16.55 -16.44 24.00
N TRP A 299 -15.97 -15.57 23.22
CA TRP A 299 -14.59 -15.64 22.79
C TRP A 299 -13.78 -14.49 23.39
N LEU A 300 -12.67 -14.82 24.00
CA LEU A 300 -11.72 -13.87 24.57
C LEU A 300 -10.44 -13.89 23.75
N LEU A 301 -9.97 -12.71 23.39
CA LEU A 301 -8.63 -12.51 22.84
C LEU A 301 -7.72 -12.06 23.96
N ILE A 302 -6.70 -12.86 24.26
CA ILE A 302 -5.83 -12.65 25.41
C ILE A 302 -4.42 -12.31 24.91
N GLY A 303 -3.86 -11.22 25.41
CA GLY A 303 -2.49 -10.80 25.16
C GLY A 303 -1.52 -11.50 26.10
N ASN A 304 -0.49 -12.13 25.53
CA ASN A 304 0.62 -12.77 26.24
C ASN A 304 1.94 -12.20 25.76
N GLY A 305 2.19 -10.91 26.04
CA GLY A 305 3.33 -10.17 25.51
C GLY A 305 3.27 -10.04 23.98
N PRO A 306 4.25 -10.61 23.22
CA PRO A 306 4.23 -10.51 21.76
C PRO A 306 3.24 -11.47 21.08
N LYS A 307 2.68 -12.44 21.81
CA LYS A 307 1.75 -13.43 21.30
C LYS A 307 0.33 -13.12 21.76
N THR A 308 -0.62 -13.63 20.99
CA THR A 308 -2.04 -13.62 21.35
C THR A 308 -2.55 -15.05 21.39
N SER A 309 -3.48 -15.32 22.28
CA SER A 309 -4.20 -16.58 22.39
C SER A 309 -5.70 -16.34 22.38
N LEU A 310 -6.46 -17.34 22.02
CA LEU A 310 -7.91 -17.34 22.13
C LEU A 310 -8.35 -18.23 23.29
N ARG A 311 -9.35 -17.76 24.01
CA ARG A 311 -10.06 -18.57 25.03
C ARG A 311 -11.53 -18.60 24.69
N GLN A 312 -12.06 -19.80 24.57
CA GLN A 312 -13.49 -20.02 24.47
C GLN A 312 -14.04 -20.30 25.86
N VAL A 313 -15.08 -19.58 26.26
CA VAL A 313 -15.76 -19.76 27.57
C VAL A 313 -17.20 -20.13 27.32
N ASP A 314 -17.63 -21.21 27.88
CA ASP A 314 -19.03 -21.62 27.93
C ASP A 314 -19.60 -21.21 29.29
N LEU A 315 -20.47 -20.21 29.29
CA LEU A 315 -21.05 -19.62 30.50
C LEU A 315 -22.08 -20.54 31.19
N ALA A 316 -22.77 -21.37 30.41
CA ALA A 316 -23.74 -22.32 30.94
C ALA A 316 -23.06 -23.52 31.61
N ALA A 317 -22.06 -24.08 30.90
CA ALA A 317 -21.27 -25.20 31.42
C ALA A 317 -20.23 -24.76 32.47
N LYS A 318 -19.95 -23.47 32.62
CA LYS A 318 -18.89 -22.89 33.46
C LYS A 318 -17.50 -23.49 33.14
N THR A 319 -17.21 -23.67 31.86
CA THR A 319 -15.93 -24.22 31.38
C THR A 319 -15.23 -23.23 30.50
N SER A 320 -13.91 -23.27 30.52
CA SER A 320 -13.06 -22.50 29.63
C SER A 320 -12.02 -23.39 28.93
N LYS A 321 -11.66 -23.00 27.71
CA LYS A 321 -10.67 -23.71 26.91
C LYS A 321 -9.79 -22.75 26.20
N ASP A 322 -8.49 -22.88 26.43
CA ASP A 322 -7.48 -22.14 25.67
C ASP A 322 -7.25 -22.80 24.31
N LEU A 323 -7.21 -21.98 23.27
CA LEU A 323 -7.05 -22.41 21.90
C LEU A 323 -5.79 -21.75 21.31
N THR A 324 -4.93 -22.58 20.75
CA THR A 324 -3.76 -22.09 20.06
C THR A 324 -4.15 -21.60 18.67
N LEU A 325 -3.78 -20.37 18.34
CA LEU A 325 -3.92 -19.83 17.00
C LEU A 325 -2.91 -20.48 16.04
N PRO A 326 -3.20 -20.52 14.73
CA PRO A 326 -2.24 -20.99 13.74
C PRO A 326 -0.89 -20.26 13.81
N ASP A 327 0.20 -20.96 13.55
CA ASP A 327 1.54 -20.38 13.51
C ASP A 327 1.65 -19.32 12.39
N GLY A 328 2.52 -18.35 12.62
CA GLY A 328 2.82 -17.31 11.63
C GLY A 328 1.78 -16.18 11.55
N LEU A 329 0.80 -16.15 12.45
CA LEU A 329 -0.11 -15.01 12.55
C LEU A 329 0.59 -13.83 13.24
N PRO A 330 0.39 -12.59 12.73
CA PRO A 330 0.80 -11.38 13.44
C PRO A 330 0.06 -11.22 14.77
N LYS A 331 0.43 -10.22 15.54
CA LYS A 331 -0.29 -9.89 16.77
C LYS A 331 -1.73 -9.49 16.44
N ILE A 332 -2.69 -10.26 16.96
CA ILE A 332 -4.11 -9.97 16.81
C ILE A 332 -4.51 -8.92 17.84
N ARG A 333 -5.31 -7.94 17.41
CA ARG A 333 -5.78 -6.84 18.26
C ARG A 333 -7.29 -6.81 18.45
N GLN A 334 -8.04 -7.39 17.51
CA GLN A 334 -9.51 -7.43 17.58
C GLN A 334 -10.04 -8.75 17.04
N LEU A 335 -11.23 -9.11 17.52
CA LEU A 335 -11.92 -10.34 17.22
C LEU A 335 -13.38 -10.06 16.92
N SER A 336 -13.93 -10.75 15.92
CA SER A 336 -15.37 -10.86 15.70
C SER A 336 -15.72 -12.33 15.46
N ALA A 337 -16.82 -12.80 16.03
CA ALA A 337 -17.26 -14.19 15.92
C ALA A 337 -18.66 -14.28 15.34
N ALA A 338 -18.91 -15.34 14.58
CA ALA A 338 -20.27 -15.67 14.17
C ALA A 338 -21.07 -16.19 15.36
N ARG A 339 -22.32 -15.77 15.45
CA ARG A 339 -23.25 -16.23 16.48
C ARG A 339 -23.95 -17.55 16.12
N SER A 340 -23.78 -18.02 14.87
CA SER A 340 -24.46 -19.21 14.35
C SER A 340 -23.52 -20.40 14.14
N ASN A 341 -22.21 -20.17 14.14
CA ASN A 341 -21.19 -21.20 13.94
C ASN A 341 -19.88 -20.77 14.61
N ASN A 342 -18.81 -21.52 14.38
CA ASN A 342 -17.49 -21.27 14.94
C ASN A 342 -16.56 -20.48 13.99
N ASP A 343 -17.12 -19.66 13.09
CA ASP A 343 -16.34 -18.77 12.26
C ASP A 343 -15.89 -17.55 13.06
N LEU A 344 -14.63 -17.20 12.90
CA LEU A 344 -13.98 -16.05 13.52
C LEU A 344 -13.37 -15.17 12.46
N LEU A 345 -13.37 -13.89 12.72
CA LEU A 345 -12.66 -12.89 11.94
C LEU A 345 -11.68 -12.18 12.86
N LEU A 346 -10.42 -12.17 12.49
CA LEU A 346 -9.33 -11.61 13.28
C LEU A 346 -8.79 -10.38 12.57
N ASP A 347 -8.53 -9.34 13.34
CA ASP A 347 -7.80 -8.15 12.90
C ASP A 347 -6.39 -8.22 13.45
N ALA A 348 -5.43 -8.30 12.56
CA ALA A 348 -4.01 -8.41 12.90
C ALA A 348 -3.27 -7.11 12.57
N ASP A 349 -2.46 -6.66 13.52
CA ASP A 349 -1.58 -5.50 13.36
C ASP A 349 -0.31 -5.92 12.60
N LEU A 350 -0.12 -5.36 11.44
CA LEU A 350 1.05 -5.63 10.56
C LEU A 350 1.93 -4.40 10.38
N ASN A 351 2.01 -3.52 11.22
CA ASN A 351 2.77 -2.26 11.10
C ASN A 351 3.76 -2.19 9.89
N PRO A 352 3.46 -1.44 8.80
CA PRO A 352 2.31 -0.57 8.69
C PRO A 352 1.12 -1.29 8.03
N GLY A 353 -0.05 -1.25 8.64
CA GLY A 353 -1.32 -1.69 8.08
C GLY A 353 -1.99 -2.82 8.82
N ASP A 354 -3.06 -3.33 8.25
CA ASP A 354 -3.92 -4.32 8.85
C ASP A 354 -4.06 -5.55 7.98
N ARG A 355 -4.23 -6.70 8.61
CA ARG A 355 -4.55 -7.95 7.96
C ARG A 355 -5.79 -8.55 8.60
N VAL A 356 -6.77 -8.86 7.77
CA VAL A 356 -8.02 -9.47 8.19
C VAL A 356 -7.99 -10.95 7.84
N ILE A 357 -8.20 -11.80 8.84
CA ILE A 357 -8.05 -13.25 8.72
C ILE A 357 -9.34 -13.92 9.20
N GLY A 358 -9.96 -14.72 8.33
CA GLY A 358 -11.10 -15.54 8.64
C GLY A 358 -10.69 -16.97 8.97
N LEU A 359 -11.07 -17.45 10.13
CA LEU A 359 -10.80 -18.80 10.61
C LEU A 359 -12.11 -19.50 11.01
N HIS A 360 -12.19 -20.79 10.74
CA HIS A 360 -13.23 -21.65 11.27
C HIS A 360 -12.61 -22.64 12.27
N PHE A 361 -13.12 -22.63 13.48
CA PHE A 361 -12.69 -23.59 14.50
C PHE A 361 -13.41 -24.92 14.29
N GLN A 362 -12.67 -25.93 13.94
CA GLN A 362 -13.21 -27.28 13.68
C GLN A 362 -13.23 -28.14 14.92
N SER A 363 -12.13 -28.22 15.63
CA SER A 363 -11.99 -29.07 16.81
C SER A 363 -10.68 -28.77 17.56
N ALA A 364 -10.56 -29.31 18.77
CA ALA A 364 -9.27 -29.42 19.42
C ALA A 364 -8.98 -30.89 19.66
N LYS A 365 -7.88 -31.36 19.11
CA LYS A 365 -7.43 -32.73 19.18
C LYS A 365 -6.00 -32.74 19.75
N ASP A 366 -5.77 -33.55 20.77
CA ASP A 366 -4.46 -33.69 21.40
C ASP A 366 -3.79 -32.35 21.79
N GLU A 367 -4.56 -31.46 22.45
CA GLU A 367 -4.17 -30.09 22.83
C GLU A 367 -3.92 -29.12 21.67
N GLN A 368 -4.00 -29.56 20.42
CA GLN A 368 -3.89 -28.72 19.25
C GLN A 368 -5.25 -28.30 18.73
N SER A 369 -5.39 -27.01 18.44
CA SER A 369 -6.59 -26.46 17.81
C SER A 369 -6.49 -26.63 16.29
N VAL A 370 -7.56 -27.20 15.70
CA VAL A 370 -7.64 -27.39 14.25
C VAL A 370 -8.48 -26.25 13.65
N TRP A 371 -7.84 -25.53 12.73
CA TRP A 371 -8.43 -24.36 12.08
C TRP A 371 -8.50 -24.54 10.57
N GLU A 372 -9.60 -24.15 9.97
CA GLU A 372 -9.72 -23.92 8.55
C GLU A 372 -9.65 -22.43 8.28
N LYS A 373 -8.69 -21.98 7.47
CA LYS A 373 -8.59 -20.59 7.04
C LYS A 373 -9.45 -20.40 5.81
N TRP A 374 -10.45 -19.53 5.89
CA TRP A 374 -11.39 -19.26 4.80
C TRP A 374 -11.24 -17.84 4.22
N PHE A 375 -10.48 -16.95 4.87
CA PHE A 375 -10.21 -15.60 4.40
C PHE A 375 -8.83 -15.15 4.87
N ASP A 376 -8.10 -14.44 4.07
CA ASP A 376 -6.81 -13.89 4.44
C ASP A 376 -6.41 -12.78 3.48
N HIS A 377 -6.67 -11.54 3.87
CA HIS A 377 -6.36 -10.37 3.08
C HIS A 377 -5.68 -9.30 3.92
N SER A 378 -4.64 -8.73 3.35
CA SER A 378 -3.95 -7.59 3.93
C SER A 378 -3.95 -6.44 2.95
N LEU A 379 -4.20 -5.26 3.47
CA LEU A 379 -3.99 -4.00 2.78
C LEU A 379 -2.87 -3.29 3.51
N VAL A 380 -1.67 -3.65 3.15
CA VAL A 380 -0.46 -3.13 3.77
C VAL A 380 0.29 -2.33 2.73
N PRO A 381 0.61 -1.07 2.99
CA PRO A 381 1.61 -0.39 2.20
C PRO A 381 2.94 -1.12 2.39
N HIS A 382 3.49 -1.64 1.31
CA HIS A 382 4.81 -2.23 1.31
C HIS A 382 5.82 -1.15 0.96
N GLN A 383 6.82 -0.97 1.81
CA GLN A 383 7.98 -0.20 1.45
C GLN A 383 8.73 -0.97 0.36
N PHE A 384 8.71 -0.43 -0.85
CA PHE A 384 9.31 -1.11 -1.99
C PHE A 384 10.80 -0.95 -2.02
N PHE A 385 11.25 0.25 -1.69
CA PHE A 385 12.65 0.61 -1.79
C PHE A 385 12.90 1.95 -1.11
N ASP A 386 14.08 2.08 -0.63
CA ASP A 386 14.69 3.33 -0.24
C ASP A 386 15.68 3.68 -1.36
N VAL A 387 15.27 4.57 -2.25
CA VAL A 387 16.10 4.97 -3.38
C VAL A 387 16.69 6.33 -3.06
N HIS A 388 18.00 6.37 -2.90
CA HIS A 388 18.73 7.63 -2.84
C HIS A 388 18.97 8.15 -4.26
N ALA A 389 19.00 9.47 -4.43
CA ALA A 389 19.37 10.09 -5.68
C ALA A 389 20.72 9.55 -6.15
N GLY A 390 20.82 9.07 -7.35
CA GLY A 390 22.01 8.38 -7.88
C GLY A 390 21.81 6.90 -8.13
N THR A 391 20.78 6.29 -7.56
CA THR A 391 20.45 4.87 -7.82
C THR A 391 19.39 4.72 -8.91
N VAL A 392 18.94 5.80 -9.50
CA VAL A 392 18.02 5.73 -10.63
C VAL A 392 18.79 5.35 -11.86
N VAL A 393 18.72 4.11 -12.19
CA VAL A 393 19.42 3.51 -13.30
C VAL A 393 18.92 4.13 -14.60
N GLY A 394 19.84 4.70 -15.37
CA GLY A 394 19.56 5.01 -16.76
C GLY A 394 19.20 3.73 -17.47
N ALA A 395 17.92 3.53 -17.73
CA ALA A 395 17.51 2.46 -18.61
C ALA A 395 17.98 2.79 -20.02
N ASP A 396 18.53 1.79 -20.68
CA ASP A 396 18.79 1.84 -22.10
C ASP A 396 17.44 1.96 -22.81
N THR A 397 16.99 3.19 -23.06
CA THR A 397 15.69 3.48 -23.65
C THR A 397 15.71 3.12 -25.14
N LYS A 398 15.67 1.84 -25.41
CA LYS A 398 15.38 1.29 -26.74
C LYS A 398 13.89 1.02 -26.90
N THR A 399 13.06 1.97 -26.55
CA THR A 399 11.65 1.89 -26.89
C THR A 399 11.39 2.77 -28.10
N ASP A 400 10.96 2.17 -29.19
CA ASP A 400 10.58 2.86 -30.44
C ASP A 400 9.30 3.71 -30.29
N SER A 401 8.68 3.69 -29.12
CA SER A 401 7.51 4.49 -28.83
C SER A 401 7.92 5.78 -28.11
N PRO A 402 7.48 6.96 -28.56
CA PRO A 402 7.70 8.18 -27.84
C PRO A 402 7.02 8.07 -26.47
N PRO A 403 7.70 8.52 -25.40
CA PRO A 403 7.13 8.46 -24.07
C PRO A 403 5.83 9.29 -23.99
N LEU A 404 4.85 8.77 -23.26
CA LEU A 404 3.61 9.47 -23.01
C LEU A 404 3.87 10.66 -22.08
N LEU A 405 3.68 11.86 -22.59
CA LEU A 405 3.78 13.07 -21.77
C LEU A 405 2.48 13.29 -21.02
N VAL A 406 2.53 13.13 -19.71
CA VAL A 406 1.41 13.39 -18.81
C VAL A 406 1.59 14.77 -18.20
N HIS A 407 0.67 15.69 -18.52
CA HIS A 407 0.63 17.02 -17.91
C HIS A 407 -0.39 16.99 -16.76
N PRO A 408 0.03 17.09 -15.51
CA PRO A 408 -0.91 17.22 -14.41
C PRO A 408 -1.66 18.55 -14.54
N GLU A 409 -2.97 18.54 -14.34
CA GLU A 409 -3.83 19.75 -14.43
C GLU A 409 -3.41 20.85 -13.45
N ASN A 410 -2.75 20.47 -12.34
CA ASN A 410 -2.19 21.39 -11.37
C ASN A 410 -0.72 21.04 -11.13
N ASN A 411 0.17 21.79 -11.73
CA ASN A 411 1.59 21.62 -11.47
C ASN A 411 1.95 22.22 -10.10
N PRO A 412 2.36 21.40 -9.12
CA PRO A 412 2.67 21.88 -7.78
C PRO A 412 3.86 22.85 -7.74
N LEU A 413 4.69 22.88 -8.79
CA LEU A 413 5.85 23.77 -8.86
C LEU A 413 5.58 25.12 -9.53
N GLU A 414 4.40 25.34 -10.11
CA GLU A 414 4.03 26.66 -10.64
C GLU A 414 4.07 27.75 -9.58
N ASN A 415 3.75 27.41 -8.34
CA ASN A 415 3.70 28.35 -7.21
C ASN A 415 4.99 28.43 -6.40
N THR A 416 6.02 27.64 -6.75
CA THR A 416 7.31 27.76 -6.06
C THR A 416 8.08 28.95 -6.65
N ARG A 417 8.73 29.74 -5.78
CA ARG A 417 9.56 30.90 -6.18
C ARG A 417 10.80 30.53 -7.01
N GLN A 418 10.90 29.30 -7.48
CA GLN A 418 11.91 28.92 -8.45
C GLN A 418 11.38 29.25 -9.85
N PRO A 419 11.77 30.37 -10.45
CA PRO A 419 11.31 30.73 -11.77
C PRO A 419 11.78 29.67 -12.75
N ASN A 420 10.88 29.12 -13.50
CA ASN A 420 11.12 28.34 -14.71
C ASN A 420 11.22 26.82 -14.62
N PHE A 421 10.68 26.15 -13.59
CA PHE A 421 10.55 24.70 -13.63
C PHE A 421 9.09 24.27 -13.60
N LEU A 422 8.52 24.00 -14.75
CA LEU A 422 7.38 23.11 -14.84
C LEU A 422 7.93 21.69 -14.84
N LEU A 423 7.59 20.88 -13.85
CA LEU A 423 7.83 19.45 -13.91
C LEU A 423 6.67 18.79 -14.63
N SER A 424 7.00 17.97 -15.60
CA SER A 424 6.07 17.03 -16.23
C SER A 424 6.54 15.61 -15.96
N ALA A 425 5.62 14.65 -16.02
CA ALA A 425 5.97 13.25 -16.06
C ALA A 425 5.88 12.75 -17.48
N ILE A 426 6.87 11.99 -17.86
CA ILE A 426 6.85 11.16 -19.06
C ILE A 426 6.81 9.73 -18.55
N ALA A 427 5.83 8.95 -18.96
CA ALA A 427 5.68 7.56 -18.55
C ALA A 427 5.74 6.65 -19.77
N ASP A 428 6.45 5.53 -19.63
CA ASP A 428 6.49 4.45 -20.60
C ASP A 428 6.43 3.09 -19.86
N ASP A 429 6.61 2.00 -20.57
CA ASP A 429 6.60 0.64 -20.01
C ASP A 429 7.82 0.34 -19.09
N GLN A 430 8.84 1.18 -19.11
CA GLN A 430 10.05 1.04 -18.30
C GLN A 430 9.97 1.80 -16.98
N GLY A 431 9.16 2.85 -16.91
CA GLY A 431 9.04 3.65 -15.70
C GLY A 431 8.49 5.03 -15.92
N VAL A 432 8.78 5.92 -14.98
CA VAL A 432 8.40 7.33 -15.01
C VAL A 432 9.63 8.21 -15.00
N TYR A 433 9.63 9.16 -15.91
CA TYR A 433 10.66 10.18 -16.03
C TYR A 433 10.09 11.50 -15.55
N LEU A 434 10.72 12.10 -14.57
CA LEU A 434 10.44 13.48 -14.20
C LEU A 434 11.19 14.39 -15.15
N ALA A 435 10.48 15.31 -15.74
CA ALA A 435 11.07 16.20 -16.75
C ALA A 435 10.73 17.66 -16.46
N THR A 436 11.54 18.58 -16.98
CA THR A 436 11.22 20.01 -17.00
C THR A 436 10.12 20.31 -18.02
N SER A 437 9.60 21.54 -18.00
CA SER A 437 8.56 22.00 -18.94
C SER A 437 8.93 21.83 -20.42
N ASP A 438 10.20 21.78 -20.75
CA ASP A 438 10.70 21.56 -22.09
C ASP A 438 10.93 20.07 -22.42
N GLY A 439 10.53 19.18 -21.52
CA GLY A 439 10.57 17.74 -21.74
C GLY A 439 11.94 17.09 -21.50
N LEU A 440 12.92 17.83 -20.93
CA LEU A 440 14.23 17.26 -20.61
C LEU A 440 14.12 16.39 -19.34
N PRO A 441 14.30 15.07 -19.43
CA PRO A 441 14.22 14.18 -18.27
C PRO A 441 15.26 14.51 -17.21
N LEU A 442 14.84 14.55 -15.95
CA LEU A 442 15.70 14.81 -14.79
C LEU A 442 15.98 13.56 -13.98
N LEU A 443 14.98 12.71 -13.88
CA LEU A 443 14.98 11.57 -12.98
C LEU A 443 14.11 10.48 -13.59
N GLN A 444 14.54 9.24 -13.44
CA GLN A 444 13.76 8.07 -13.82
C GLN A 444 13.45 7.25 -12.59
N ILE A 445 12.18 6.83 -12.47
CA ILE A 445 11.73 5.82 -11.52
C ILE A 445 11.43 4.57 -12.31
N SER A 446 12.31 3.57 -12.21
CA SER A 446 12.17 2.32 -12.97
C SER A 446 11.11 1.42 -12.35
N ARG A 447 10.36 0.73 -13.21
CA ARG A 447 9.35 -0.27 -12.81
C ARG A 447 9.52 -1.56 -13.61
N SER A 448 9.05 -2.64 -13.01
CA SER A 448 8.98 -3.95 -13.69
C SER A 448 7.75 -4.13 -14.57
N LYS A 449 6.80 -3.21 -14.50
CA LYS A 449 5.54 -3.20 -15.25
C LYS A 449 5.22 -1.78 -15.73
N GLY A 450 4.34 -1.69 -16.70
CA GLY A 450 3.87 -0.42 -17.25
C GLY A 450 3.21 0.50 -16.22
N VAL A 451 2.93 1.71 -16.63
CA VAL A 451 2.29 2.75 -15.83
C VAL A 451 0.98 3.14 -16.49
N ASP A 452 -0.15 2.89 -15.81
CA ASP A 452 -1.46 3.26 -16.32
C ASP A 452 -1.83 4.71 -15.97
N GLU A 453 -1.45 5.16 -14.79
CA GLU A 453 -1.79 6.48 -14.30
C GLU A 453 -0.66 7.09 -13.49
N VAL A 454 -0.45 8.40 -13.66
CA VAL A 454 0.46 9.24 -12.86
C VAL A 454 -0.33 10.38 -12.24
N LYS A 455 -0.25 10.50 -10.92
CA LYS A 455 -0.81 11.64 -10.17
C LYS A 455 0.29 12.35 -9.40
N TRP A 456 0.10 13.63 -9.14
CA TRP A 456 1.02 14.49 -8.43
C TRP A 456 0.38 15.15 -7.22
N GLU A 457 1.15 15.29 -6.16
CA GLU A 457 0.83 16.17 -5.02
C GLU A 457 2.06 16.96 -4.61
N ALA A 458 1.90 18.26 -4.36
CA ALA A 458 2.95 19.07 -3.78
C ALA A 458 3.09 18.78 -2.28
N ASN A 459 4.31 18.42 -1.87
CA ASN A 459 4.69 18.26 -0.46
C ASN A 459 5.37 19.52 0.11
N GLY A 460 5.10 20.68 -0.49
CA GLY A 460 5.78 21.93 -0.18
C GLY A 460 6.85 22.30 -1.20
N PRO A 461 7.59 23.38 -0.98
CA PRO A 461 8.44 24.00 -1.99
C PRO A 461 9.69 23.19 -2.39
N SER A 462 10.06 22.19 -1.62
CA SER A 462 11.26 21.37 -1.83
C SER A 462 11.00 19.90 -2.12
N GLY A 463 9.72 19.51 -2.23
CA GLY A 463 9.36 18.12 -2.41
C GLY A 463 8.02 17.92 -3.10
N MET A 464 7.80 16.70 -3.58
CA MET A 464 6.55 16.27 -4.19
C MET A 464 6.26 14.81 -3.87
N LYS A 465 5.01 14.44 -4.05
CA LYS A 465 4.58 13.04 -4.13
C LYS A 465 4.19 12.70 -5.55
N VAL A 466 4.60 11.53 -6.00
CA VAL A 466 4.22 10.96 -7.29
C VAL A 466 3.50 9.65 -7.02
N TYR A 467 2.39 9.47 -7.67
CA TYR A 467 1.57 8.28 -7.55
C TYR A 467 1.48 7.59 -8.90
N LEU A 468 1.79 6.30 -8.92
CA LEU A 468 1.74 5.47 -10.11
C LEU A 468 0.75 4.34 -9.87
N SER A 469 -0.05 4.01 -10.88
CA SER A 469 -0.97 2.87 -10.82
C SER A 469 -0.77 1.99 -12.05
N ASP A 470 -0.84 0.68 -11.86
CA ASP A 470 -0.89 -0.33 -12.92
C ASP A 470 -2.11 -1.27 -12.71
N GLY A 471 -3.22 -0.72 -12.28
CA GLY A 471 -4.45 -1.44 -12.01
C GLY A 471 -4.49 -2.06 -10.62
N ALA A 472 -3.70 -3.09 -10.34
CA ALA A 472 -3.74 -3.79 -9.05
C ALA A 472 -2.84 -3.20 -7.98
N VAL A 473 -1.87 -2.38 -8.37
CA VAL A 473 -0.87 -1.81 -7.45
C VAL A 473 -0.82 -0.30 -7.62
N VAL A 474 -0.90 0.41 -6.52
CA VAL A 474 -0.61 1.85 -6.47
C VAL A 474 0.71 2.05 -5.75
N GLU A 475 1.64 2.71 -6.38
CA GLU A 475 2.92 3.08 -5.81
C GLU A 475 2.91 4.57 -5.46
N GLU A 476 3.36 4.90 -4.27
CA GLU A 476 3.52 6.27 -3.80
C GLU A 476 5.00 6.56 -3.63
N TYR A 477 5.49 7.58 -4.32
CA TYR A 477 6.84 8.06 -4.20
C TYR A 477 6.85 9.44 -3.56
N SER A 478 7.60 9.58 -2.47
CA SER A 478 7.92 10.87 -1.88
C SER A 478 9.29 11.30 -2.37
N ILE A 479 9.36 12.46 -3.01
CA ILE A 479 10.60 13.02 -3.55
C ILE A 479 10.88 14.32 -2.80
N THR A 480 12.05 14.42 -2.18
CA THR A 480 12.53 15.62 -1.50
C THR A 480 13.90 16.03 -2.02
N GLY A 481 14.31 17.28 -1.77
CA GLY A 481 15.59 17.79 -2.29
C GLY A 481 15.48 18.47 -3.66
N LEU A 482 14.27 18.73 -4.17
CA LEU A 482 14.06 19.35 -5.48
C LEU A 482 14.61 20.79 -5.58
N GLN A 483 14.93 21.43 -4.47
CA GLN A 483 15.65 22.70 -4.46
C GLN A 483 17.10 22.59 -5.01
N ASN A 484 17.63 21.36 -5.13
CA ASN A 484 18.98 21.11 -5.64
C ASN A 484 19.01 20.94 -7.17
N LEU A 485 18.10 21.60 -7.88
CA LEU A 485 18.04 21.62 -9.34
C LEU A 485 18.78 22.84 -9.89
N TYR A 486 19.72 22.60 -10.82
CA TYR A 486 20.53 23.65 -11.45
C TYR A 486 20.42 23.57 -12.97
N ARG A 487 19.97 24.65 -13.62
CA ARG A 487 20.03 24.76 -15.09
C ARG A 487 21.37 25.31 -15.52
N PHE A 488 21.88 24.82 -16.62
CA PHE A 488 23.10 25.36 -17.25
C PHE A 488 23.02 25.33 -18.76
N ASP A 489 23.74 26.27 -19.39
CA ASP A 489 23.97 26.29 -20.83
C ASP A 489 25.28 25.55 -21.12
N ALA A 490 25.20 24.51 -21.92
CA ALA A 490 26.36 23.71 -22.29
C ALA A 490 27.05 24.22 -23.58
N GLY A 491 26.43 25.16 -24.29
CA GLY A 491 27.00 25.72 -25.54
C GLY A 491 26.11 25.47 -26.76
N SER A 492 26.73 25.38 -27.94
CA SER A 492 25.99 25.21 -29.20
C SER A 492 26.70 24.29 -30.17
N PHE A 493 25.95 23.57 -30.95
CA PHE A 493 26.39 22.77 -32.09
C PHE A 493 26.35 23.54 -33.40
#